data_c31830298b608487fa689040d259c85a
#
_entry.id   c31830298b608487fa689040d259c85a
#
_cell.length_a   1.000
_cell.length_b   1.000
_cell.length_c   1.000
_cell.angle_alpha   90.00
_cell.angle_beta   90.00
_cell.angle_gamma   90.00
#
_symmetry.space_group_name_H-M   'P 1'
#
loop_
_entity.id
_entity.type
_entity.pdbx_description
1 polymer ?
#
loop_
_entity_poly.entity_id
_entity_poly.type
_entity_poly.pdbx_seq_one_letter_code
_entity_poly.pdbx_strand_id
1 'polypeptide(L)'
;MKEETIVSRAVGKYVKIGSQKCQLVTDLIRDRYVGEALTILRFSKKKKASAIVEKVLRSAIANAQQKTPDIDVDNLYISQIFVNQGPQMKRWKAAPMGRAARILKRTSHVHISLEERKGR
;
A
#
# COMPACT_ATOMS: atom_id res chain seq x y z
N MET A 1 12.62 -20.18 -0.91
CA MET A 1 11.78 -19.33 -0.07
C MET A 1 11.47 -18.05 -0.81
N LYS A 2 10.30 -17.48 -0.55
CA LYS A 2 9.86 -16.29 -1.27
C LYS A 2 10.77 -15.09 -1.10
N GLU A 3 11.44 -14.98 0.04
CA GLU A 3 12.33 -13.86 0.30
C GLU A 3 13.53 -13.78 -0.64
N GLU A 4 13.99 -14.91 -1.13
CA GLU A 4 15.12 -14.96 -2.04
C GLU A 4 14.77 -14.43 -3.44
N THR A 5 13.49 -14.42 -3.80
CA THR A 5 13.03 -13.95 -5.09
C THR A 5 12.58 -12.50 -5.08
N ILE A 6 12.53 -11.88 -3.91
CA ILE A 6 12.07 -10.50 -3.77
C ILE A 6 13.12 -9.54 -4.32
N VAL A 7 12.71 -8.75 -5.31
CA VAL A 7 13.57 -7.77 -5.98
C VAL A 7 13.56 -6.44 -5.23
N SER A 8 12.41 -6.03 -4.72
CA SER A 8 12.30 -4.74 -4.04
C SER A 8 11.18 -4.74 -3.03
N ARG A 9 11.23 -3.79 -2.13
CA ARG A 9 10.21 -3.57 -1.12
C ARG A 9 9.96 -2.08 -0.98
N ALA A 10 8.75 -1.73 -0.58
CA ALA A 10 8.41 -0.37 -0.21
C ALA A 10 7.43 -0.41 0.95
N VAL A 11 7.50 0.59 1.81
CA VAL A 11 6.64 0.70 2.98
C VAL A 11 6.10 2.12 3.03
N GLY A 12 4.78 2.27 3.03
CA GLY A 12 4.14 3.54 3.32
C GLY A 12 3.81 3.58 4.80
N LYS A 13 4.58 4.33 5.58
CA LYS A 13 4.39 4.41 7.02
C LYS A 13 3.46 5.55 7.38
N TYR A 14 2.64 5.33 8.42
CA TYR A 14 1.77 6.34 9.01
C TYR A 14 0.82 6.98 8.01
N VAL A 15 0.35 6.20 7.04
CA VAL A 15 -0.67 6.71 6.11
C VAL A 15 -1.95 6.97 6.89
N LYS A 16 -2.59 8.09 6.63
CA LYS A 16 -3.74 8.57 7.41
C LYS A 16 -5.04 7.94 6.95
N ILE A 17 -5.12 6.62 7.06
CA ILE A 17 -6.33 5.88 6.71
C ILE A 17 -6.36 4.60 7.56
N GLY A 18 -7.56 4.15 7.91
CA GLY A 18 -7.70 2.94 8.69
C GLY A 18 -7.22 1.71 7.94
N SER A 19 -6.64 0.75 8.66
CA SER A 19 -6.09 -0.46 8.06
C SER A 19 -7.15 -1.26 7.30
N GLN A 20 -8.38 -1.27 7.78
CA GLN A 20 -9.45 -2.00 7.12
C GLN A 20 -9.75 -1.47 5.73
N LYS A 21 -9.78 -0.14 5.58
CA LYS A 21 -10.01 0.49 4.27
C LYS A 21 -8.87 0.24 3.31
N CYS A 22 -7.63 0.34 3.78
CA CYS A 22 -6.46 0.01 2.98
C CYS A 22 -6.48 -1.45 2.55
N GLN A 23 -6.84 -2.34 3.47
CA GLN A 23 -6.85 -3.78 3.21
C GLN A 23 -7.83 -4.15 2.11
N LEU A 24 -8.97 -3.49 2.05
CA LEU A 24 -9.93 -3.73 0.96
C LEU A 24 -9.31 -3.46 -0.41
N VAL A 25 -8.49 -2.41 -0.50
CA VAL A 25 -7.82 -2.06 -1.75
C VAL A 25 -6.66 -3.03 -2.04
N THR A 26 -5.85 -3.36 -1.03
CA THR A 26 -4.73 -4.26 -1.25
C THR A 26 -5.18 -5.65 -1.66
N ASP A 27 -6.34 -6.09 -1.20
CA ASP A 27 -6.89 -7.39 -1.59
C ASP A 27 -7.24 -7.44 -3.09
N LEU A 28 -7.57 -6.29 -3.67
CA LEU A 28 -7.87 -6.23 -5.11
C LEU A 28 -6.64 -6.45 -5.99
N ILE A 29 -5.47 -6.11 -5.49
CA ILE A 29 -4.23 -6.19 -6.28
C ILE A 29 -3.30 -7.30 -5.81
N ARG A 30 -3.73 -8.10 -4.85
CA ARG A 30 -2.93 -9.22 -4.36
C ARG A 30 -2.72 -10.24 -5.49
N ASP A 31 -1.48 -10.74 -5.58
CA ASP A 31 -1.12 -11.76 -6.57
C ASP A 31 -1.34 -11.32 -8.02
N ARG A 32 -1.06 -10.06 -8.31
CA ARG A 32 -1.16 -9.54 -9.67
C ARG A 32 0.15 -8.91 -10.11
N TYR A 33 0.35 -8.84 -11.41
CA TYR A 33 1.47 -8.09 -11.98
C TYR A 33 1.23 -6.60 -11.78
N VAL A 34 2.33 -5.84 -11.69
CA VAL A 34 2.22 -4.42 -11.34
C VAL A 34 1.40 -3.62 -12.36
N GLY A 35 1.47 -3.97 -13.64
CA GLY A 35 0.67 -3.29 -14.66
C GLY A 35 -0.82 -3.44 -14.42
N GLU A 36 -1.25 -4.66 -14.13
CA GLU A 36 -2.65 -4.93 -13.80
C GLU A 36 -3.06 -4.22 -12.51
N ALA A 37 -2.19 -4.26 -11.52
CA ALA A 37 -2.46 -3.63 -10.23
C ALA A 37 -2.65 -2.13 -10.39
N LEU A 38 -1.80 -1.47 -11.15
CA LEU A 38 -1.92 -0.02 -11.39
C LEU A 38 -3.24 0.32 -12.08
N THR A 39 -3.64 -0.51 -13.04
CA THR A 39 -4.92 -0.31 -13.74
C THR A 39 -6.10 -0.45 -12.78
N ILE A 40 -6.08 -1.49 -11.94
CA ILE A 40 -7.13 -1.71 -10.95
C ILE A 40 -7.23 -0.53 -9.99
N LEU A 41 -6.09 -0.05 -9.51
CA LEU A 41 -6.07 1.08 -8.57
C LEU A 41 -6.60 2.36 -9.22
N ARG A 42 -6.30 2.58 -10.50
CA ARG A 42 -6.77 3.76 -11.21
C ARG A 42 -8.29 3.80 -11.32
N PHE A 43 -8.91 2.65 -11.52
CA PHE A 43 -10.36 2.57 -11.72
C PHE A 43 -11.12 2.18 -10.45
N SER A 44 -10.46 2.11 -9.31
CA SER A 44 -11.10 1.77 -8.05
C SER A 44 -12.02 2.90 -7.58
N LYS A 45 -13.14 2.53 -6.99
CA LYS A 45 -14.08 3.49 -6.40
C LYS A 45 -13.54 4.12 -5.12
N LYS A 46 -12.63 3.45 -4.43
CA LYS A 46 -12.05 3.94 -3.17
C LYS A 46 -10.83 4.80 -3.45
N LYS A 47 -11.09 6.01 -3.92
CA LYS A 47 -10.04 6.89 -4.47
C LYS A 47 -8.91 7.21 -3.50
N LYS A 48 -9.25 7.53 -2.24
CA LYS A 48 -8.24 7.91 -1.26
C LYS A 48 -7.30 6.74 -0.95
N ALA A 49 -7.86 5.58 -0.65
CA ALA A 49 -7.07 4.39 -0.35
C ALA A 49 -6.25 3.94 -1.55
N SER A 50 -6.87 3.97 -2.74
CA SER A 50 -6.18 3.58 -3.97
C SER A 50 -5.01 4.48 -4.29
N ALA A 51 -5.15 5.80 -4.09
CA ALA A 51 -4.06 6.74 -4.33
C ALA A 51 -2.88 6.47 -3.42
N ILE A 52 -3.13 6.16 -2.15
CA ILE A 52 -2.09 5.85 -1.18
C ILE A 52 -1.36 4.56 -1.56
N VAL A 53 -2.11 3.51 -1.87
CA VAL A 53 -1.53 2.22 -2.25
C VAL A 53 -0.76 2.33 -3.56
N GLU A 54 -1.28 3.08 -4.53
CA GLU A 54 -0.59 3.32 -5.80
C GLU A 54 0.76 4.00 -5.57
N LYS A 55 0.80 4.97 -4.68
CA LYS A 55 2.04 5.68 -4.36
C LYS A 55 3.10 4.73 -3.80
N VAL A 56 2.70 3.85 -2.88
CA VAL A 56 3.61 2.85 -2.31
C VAL A 56 4.07 1.87 -3.39
N LEU A 57 3.16 1.44 -4.26
CA LEU A 57 3.50 0.51 -5.35
C LEU A 57 4.49 1.15 -6.32
N ARG A 58 4.30 2.40 -6.70
CA ARG A 58 5.23 3.11 -7.57
C ARG A 58 6.60 3.27 -6.93
N SER A 59 6.64 3.47 -5.62
CA SER A 59 7.89 3.51 -4.87
C SER A 59 8.62 2.18 -4.94
N ALA A 60 7.88 1.06 -4.81
CA ALA A 60 8.48 -0.28 -4.91
C ALA A 60 9.04 -0.52 -6.31
N ILE A 61 8.33 -0.09 -7.35
CA ILE A 61 8.79 -0.20 -8.74
C ILE A 61 10.07 0.60 -8.94
N ALA A 62 10.11 1.83 -8.43
CA ALA A 62 11.30 2.68 -8.53
C ALA A 62 12.49 2.05 -7.82
N ASN A 63 12.26 1.45 -6.65
CA ASN A 63 13.31 0.75 -5.92
C ASN A 63 13.86 -0.44 -6.71
N ALA A 64 12.98 -1.18 -7.39
CA ALA A 64 13.39 -2.29 -8.23
C ALA A 64 14.27 -1.82 -9.38
N GLN A 65 13.91 -0.72 -10.01
CA GLN A 65 14.69 -0.15 -11.12
C GLN A 65 16.04 0.38 -10.67
N GLN A 66 16.13 0.92 -9.45
CA GLN A 66 17.41 1.38 -8.90
C GLN A 66 18.34 0.22 -8.63
N LYS A 67 17.83 -0.89 -8.10
CA LYS A 67 18.65 -2.06 -7.80
C LYS A 67 19.07 -2.82 -9.05
N THR A 68 18.18 -2.88 -10.03
CA THR A 68 18.40 -3.63 -11.25
C THR A 68 17.92 -2.77 -12.42
N PRO A 69 18.81 -1.91 -12.97
CA PRO A 69 18.39 -0.97 -14.02
C PRO A 69 17.82 -1.63 -15.27
N ASP A 70 18.21 -2.86 -15.54
CA ASP A 70 17.77 -3.60 -16.73
C ASP A 70 16.47 -4.39 -16.51
N ILE A 71 15.88 -4.27 -15.32
CA ILE A 71 14.70 -5.08 -15.01
C ILE A 71 13.50 -4.66 -15.86
N ASP A 72 12.80 -5.65 -16.37
CA ASP A 72 11.57 -5.41 -17.12
C ASP A 72 10.41 -5.23 -16.16
N VAL A 73 9.87 -4.01 -16.14
CA VAL A 73 8.76 -3.68 -15.24
C VAL A 73 7.55 -4.57 -15.49
N ASP A 74 7.35 -5.00 -16.73
CA ASP A 74 6.21 -5.87 -17.07
C ASP A 74 6.30 -7.25 -16.40
N ASN A 75 7.48 -7.64 -15.97
CA ASN A 75 7.70 -8.91 -15.28
C ASN A 75 7.63 -8.77 -13.75
N LEU A 76 7.42 -7.57 -13.24
CA LEU A 76 7.29 -7.37 -11.80
C LEU A 76 5.93 -7.83 -11.32
N TYR A 77 5.93 -8.61 -10.25
CA TYR A 77 4.76 -9.25 -9.68
C TYR A 77 4.69 -8.91 -8.19
N ILE A 78 3.49 -8.66 -7.70
CA ILE A 78 3.31 -8.37 -6.28
C ILE A 78 3.39 -9.67 -5.51
N SER A 79 4.53 -9.90 -4.89
CA SER A 79 4.82 -11.11 -4.13
C SER A 79 4.11 -11.13 -2.78
N GLN A 80 4.19 -10.00 -2.09
CA GLN A 80 3.56 -9.84 -0.78
C GLN A 80 2.98 -8.43 -0.71
N ILE A 81 1.80 -8.33 -0.15
CA ILE A 81 1.20 -7.05 0.17
C ILE A 81 0.38 -7.22 1.43
N PHE A 82 0.61 -6.36 2.41
CA PHE A 82 -0.15 -6.42 3.64
C PHE A 82 -0.19 -5.04 4.29
N VAL A 83 -1.14 -4.87 5.18
CA VAL A 83 -1.37 -3.61 5.89
C VAL A 83 -1.33 -3.91 7.38
N ASN A 84 -0.46 -3.19 8.10
CA ASN A 84 -0.42 -3.25 9.55
C ASN A 84 -1.09 -2.03 10.12
N GLN A 85 -1.74 -2.20 11.27
CA GLN A 85 -2.35 -1.09 11.98
C GLN A 85 -1.25 -0.26 12.63
N GLY A 86 -1.24 1.05 12.34
CA GLY A 86 -0.32 1.96 12.99
C GLY A 86 -0.89 2.53 14.26
N PRO A 87 -0.15 3.40 14.94
CA PRO A 87 -0.63 4.03 16.16
C PRO A 87 -1.83 4.92 15.87
N GLN A 88 -2.75 4.96 16.84
CA GLN A 88 -3.90 5.84 16.79
C GLN A 88 -3.53 7.15 17.46
N MET A 89 -3.80 8.24 16.79
CA MET A 89 -3.60 9.57 17.37
C MET A 89 -4.92 10.06 17.93
N LYS A 90 -4.92 10.38 19.24
CA LYS A 90 -6.10 10.89 19.92
C LYS A 90 -6.19 12.39 19.72
N ARG A 91 -7.37 12.87 19.35
CA ARG A 91 -7.66 14.30 19.26
C ARG A 91 -8.90 14.59 20.05
N TRP A 92 -8.97 15.78 20.63
CA TRP A 92 -10.11 16.20 21.39
C TRP A 92 -10.85 17.30 20.63
N LYS A 93 -12.16 17.16 20.56
CA LYS A 93 -13.02 18.14 19.93
C LYS A 93 -14.04 18.61 20.94
N ALA A 94 -14.28 19.91 21.01
CA ALA A 94 -15.32 20.45 21.88
C ALA A 94 -16.69 19.91 21.46
N ALA A 95 -17.43 19.42 22.42
CA ALA A 95 -18.78 18.93 22.22
C ALA A 95 -19.77 19.92 22.84
N PRO A 96 -21.06 19.86 22.44
CA PRO A 96 -22.07 20.72 23.04
C PRO A 96 -22.11 20.56 24.56
N MET A 97 -22.49 21.61 25.25
CA MET A 97 -22.64 21.62 26.71
C MET A 97 -21.34 21.45 27.49
N GLY A 98 -20.22 21.91 26.92
CA GLY A 98 -18.93 21.91 27.60
C GLY A 98 -18.23 20.59 27.70
N ARG A 99 -18.77 19.55 27.08
CA ARG A 99 -18.10 18.24 27.05
C ARG A 99 -17.06 18.19 25.93
N ALA A 100 -16.00 17.39 26.15
CA ALA A 100 -15.02 17.12 25.13
C ALA A 100 -15.28 15.74 24.52
N ALA A 101 -15.24 15.64 23.19
CA ALA A 101 -15.38 14.38 22.50
C ALA A 101 -14.01 13.92 21.99
N ARG A 102 -13.71 12.65 22.20
CA ARG A 102 -12.45 12.07 21.74
C ARG A 102 -12.59 11.64 20.29
N ILE A 103 -11.65 12.08 19.46
CA ILE A 103 -11.56 11.67 18.06
C ILE A 103 -10.30 10.83 17.90
N LEU A 104 -10.47 9.63 17.34
CA LEU A 104 -9.35 8.73 17.05
C LEU A 104 -8.96 8.89 15.60
N LYS A 105 -7.69 9.27 15.37
CA LYS A 105 -7.10 9.30 14.03
C LYS A 105 -6.31 8.02 13.85
N ARG A 106 -6.81 7.16 12.97
CA ARG A 106 -6.16 5.88 12.72
C ARG A 106 -5.13 6.02 11.61
N THR A 107 -4.03 5.31 11.76
CA THR A 107 -2.98 5.25 10.76
C THR A 107 -2.70 3.80 10.41
N SER A 108 -2.02 3.60 9.28
CA SER A 108 -1.67 2.26 8.79
C SER A 108 -0.28 2.28 8.18
N HIS A 109 0.32 1.10 8.12
CA HIS A 109 1.58 0.89 7.42
C HIS A 109 1.30 -0.10 6.28
N VAL A 110 1.53 0.34 5.05
CA VAL A 110 1.33 -0.49 3.87
C VAL A 110 2.66 -1.05 3.41
N HIS A 111 2.77 -2.36 3.33
CA HIS A 111 3.99 -3.06 2.91
C HIS A 111 3.76 -3.75 1.59
N ILE A 112 4.62 -3.49 0.62
CA ILE A 112 4.58 -4.13 -0.69
C ILE A 112 5.95 -4.68 -1.02
N SER A 113 6.00 -5.95 -1.43
CA SER A 113 7.21 -6.60 -1.91
C SER A 113 6.98 -7.10 -3.32
N LEU A 114 7.94 -6.85 -4.19
CA LEU A 114 7.87 -7.23 -5.60
C LEU A 114 8.88 -8.32 -5.91
N GLU A 115 8.53 -9.19 -6.82
CA GLU A 115 9.45 -10.17 -7.39
C GLU A 115 9.39 -10.12 -8.91
N GLU A 116 10.41 -10.65 -9.55
CA GLU A 116 10.41 -10.76 -11.00
C GLU A 116 9.88 -12.14 -11.39
N ARG A 117 8.83 -12.17 -12.21
CA ARG A 117 8.27 -13.39 -12.77
C ARG A 117 8.21 -13.27 -14.27
N LYS A 118 8.99 -14.09 -14.94
CA LYS A 118 8.99 -14.20 -16.40
C LYS A 118 7.92 -15.19 -16.85
N GLY A 119 7.52 -15.10 -18.10
CA GLY A 119 6.59 -16.04 -18.68
C GLY A 119 5.12 -15.74 -18.42
N ARG A 120 4.84 -14.47 -18.31
CA ARG A 120 3.47 -13.99 -18.19
C ARG A 120 2.64 -14.38 -19.43
#